data_c6a703d49c33c188b24e21f6a1f359e6
#
_entry.id   c6a703d49c33c188b24e21f6a1f359e6
#
_cell.length_a   1.000
_cell.length_b   1.000
_cell.length_c   1.000
_cell.angle_alpha   90.00
_cell.angle_beta   90.00
_cell.angle_gamma   90.00
#
_symmetry.space_group_name_H-M   'P 1'
#
loop_
_entity.id
_entity.type
_entity.pdbx_description
1 polymer ?
#
loop_
_entity_poly.entity_id
_entity_poly.type
_entity_poly.pdbx_seq_one_letter_code
_entity_poly.pdbx_strand_id
1 'polypeptide(L)'
;VITPDPQLSEHADAIEKARARAAASVTPEEFRSLIGDPGQTTLRMVMESLSADSMSVWIADLAEQNLVVTHSEPHSDFVGWTQPLSEGLTSLAYASEQSLCENQVYLNAKHSKRVDEALNQVTTALIATPFYFGGKVQGVISCVQLKKSADAPDPAGFTARGLNRVRRLSTVLERLVNYRLLTQILDLEL
;
A
#
# COMPACT_ATOMS: atom_id res chain seq x y z
N VAL A 1 30.44 6.69 22.13
CA VAL A 1 30.48 6.85 20.68
C VAL A 1 30.61 5.45 20.09
N ILE A 2 29.59 4.99 19.35
CA ILE A 2 29.64 3.71 18.65
C ILE A 2 30.44 3.98 17.35
N THR A 3 31.63 3.39 17.23
CA THR A 3 32.38 3.47 16.00
C THR A 3 31.84 2.43 15.02
N PRO A 4 31.43 2.82 13.80
CA PRO A 4 31.01 1.85 12.81
C PRO A 4 32.11 0.85 12.52
N ASP A 5 31.76 -0.43 12.43
CA ASP A 5 32.70 -1.47 12.00
C ASP A 5 33.08 -1.24 10.53
N PRO A 6 34.34 -1.02 10.18
CA PRO A 6 34.75 -0.80 8.81
C PRO A 6 34.39 -1.97 7.87
N GLN A 7 34.40 -3.21 8.35
CA GLN A 7 34.00 -4.38 7.56
C GLN A 7 32.52 -4.39 7.22
N LEU A 8 31.66 -3.92 8.14
CA LEU A 8 30.24 -3.75 7.86
C LEU A 8 30.00 -2.68 6.80
N SER A 9 30.77 -1.59 6.80
CA SER A 9 30.62 -0.54 5.78
C SER A 9 31.07 -0.98 4.39
N GLU A 10 32.06 -1.85 4.26
CA GLU A 10 32.47 -2.43 2.97
C GLU A 10 31.36 -3.27 2.33
N HIS A 11 30.55 -3.94 3.15
CA HIS A 11 29.45 -4.78 2.67
C HIS A 11 28.11 -4.03 2.56
N ALA A 12 27.96 -2.86 3.17
CA ALA A 12 26.71 -2.11 3.21
C ALA A 12 26.17 -1.83 1.80
N ASP A 13 27.02 -1.36 0.89
CA ASP A 13 26.63 -1.06 -0.50
C ASP A 13 26.22 -2.32 -1.28
N ALA A 14 26.87 -3.45 -1.02
CA ALA A 14 26.53 -4.72 -1.67
C ALA A 14 25.17 -5.23 -1.20
N ILE A 15 24.90 -5.14 0.10
CA ILE A 15 23.62 -5.51 0.73
C ILE A 15 22.49 -4.61 0.22
N GLU A 16 22.71 -3.29 0.15
CA GLU A 16 21.73 -2.36 -0.38
C GLU A 16 21.41 -2.65 -1.85
N LYS A 17 22.40 -2.90 -2.68
CA LYS A 17 22.19 -3.26 -4.09
C LYS A 17 21.47 -4.60 -4.24
N ALA A 18 21.79 -5.59 -3.40
CA ALA A 18 21.10 -6.89 -3.41
C ALA A 18 19.63 -6.72 -2.99
N ARG A 19 19.37 -5.94 -1.94
CA ARG A 19 18.01 -5.64 -1.47
C ARG A 19 17.19 -4.91 -2.55
N ALA A 20 17.78 -3.90 -3.21
CA ALA A 20 17.11 -3.16 -4.27
C ALA A 20 16.77 -4.05 -5.47
N ARG A 21 17.66 -4.99 -5.84
CA ARG A 21 17.39 -5.98 -6.89
C ARG A 21 16.29 -6.95 -6.49
N ALA A 22 16.34 -7.51 -5.28
CA ALA A 22 15.31 -8.40 -4.76
C ALA A 22 13.94 -7.69 -4.72
N ALA A 23 13.90 -6.44 -4.25
CA ALA A 23 12.67 -5.65 -4.23
C ALA A 23 12.11 -5.38 -5.64
N ALA A 24 12.97 -5.16 -6.63
CA ALA A 24 12.55 -4.93 -8.02
C ALA A 24 12.01 -6.18 -8.72
N SER A 25 12.32 -7.39 -8.21
CA SER A 25 11.82 -8.66 -8.73
C SER A 25 10.56 -9.18 -8.01
N VAL A 26 10.12 -8.50 -6.94
CA VAL A 26 8.91 -8.92 -6.21
C VAL A 26 7.69 -8.78 -7.09
N THR A 27 7.06 -9.91 -7.38
CA THR A 27 5.77 -9.93 -8.06
C THR A 27 4.61 -9.63 -7.12
N PRO A 28 3.43 -9.24 -7.62
CA PRO A 28 2.23 -9.06 -6.79
C PRO A 28 1.88 -10.30 -5.95
N GLU A 29 2.07 -11.51 -6.49
CA GLU A 29 1.81 -12.78 -5.79
C GLU A 29 2.79 -13.01 -4.65
N GLU A 30 4.08 -12.77 -4.88
CA GLU A 30 5.14 -12.92 -3.87
C GLU A 30 4.99 -11.91 -2.74
N PHE A 31 4.51 -10.70 -3.04
CA PHE A 31 4.33 -9.66 -2.03
C PHE A 31 3.40 -10.10 -0.89
N ARG A 32 2.36 -10.87 -1.19
CA ARG A 32 1.43 -11.37 -0.16
C ARG A 32 2.14 -12.23 0.91
N SER A 33 3.09 -13.05 0.49
CA SER A 33 3.89 -13.85 1.44
C SER A 33 4.90 -12.99 2.21
N LEU A 34 5.41 -11.92 1.59
CA LEU A 34 6.32 -10.99 2.26
C LEU A 34 5.67 -10.23 3.40
N ILE A 35 4.41 -9.81 3.31
CA ILE A 35 3.73 -9.18 4.45
C ILE A 35 3.30 -10.20 5.50
N GLY A 36 2.93 -11.42 5.10
CA GLY A 36 2.50 -12.52 5.97
C GLY A 36 1.40 -12.14 6.97
N ASP A 37 1.10 -13.04 7.90
CA ASP A 37 0.04 -12.82 8.90
C ASP A 37 0.23 -11.56 9.77
N PRO A 38 1.46 -11.22 10.23
CA PRO A 38 1.66 -10.00 11.02
C PRO A 38 1.29 -8.73 10.25
N GLY A 39 1.66 -8.65 8.97
CA GLY A 39 1.33 -7.51 8.13
C GLY A 39 -0.17 -7.42 7.86
N GLN A 40 -0.81 -8.53 7.51
CA GLN A 40 -2.25 -8.61 7.28
C GLN A 40 -3.04 -8.22 8.54
N THR A 41 -2.66 -8.75 9.70
CA THR A 41 -3.29 -8.39 10.99
C THR A 41 -3.14 -6.90 11.27
N THR A 42 -1.98 -6.32 11.01
CA THR A 42 -1.73 -4.89 11.23
C THR A 42 -2.60 -4.03 10.29
N LEU A 43 -2.75 -4.42 9.01
CA LEU A 43 -3.64 -3.76 8.06
C LEU A 43 -5.08 -3.73 8.57
N ARG A 44 -5.61 -4.89 8.99
CA ARG A 44 -6.97 -5.02 9.54
C ARG A 44 -7.17 -4.14 10.77
N MET A 45 -6.26 -4.18 11.74
CA MET A 45 -6.36 -3.36 12.96
C MET A 45 -6.37 -1.85 12.65
N VAL A 46 -5.57 -1.41 11.69
CA VAL A 46 -5.56 0.01 11.29
C VAL A 46 -6.84 0.37 10.56
N MET A 47 -7.34 -0.46 9.64
CA MET A 47 -8.61 -0.28 8.95
C MET A 47 -9.76 -0.07 9.94
N GLU A 48 -9.91 -0.98 10.91
CA GLU A 48 -10.93 -0.91 11.95
C GLU A 48 -10.81 0.37 12.79
N SER A 49 -9.57 0.75 13.16
CA SER A 49 -9.31 1.96 13.95
C SER A 49 -9.63 3.27 13.23
N LEU A 50 -9.81 3.22 11.90
CA LEU A 50 -10.18 4.34 11.04
C LEU A 50 -11.67 4.35 10.71
N SER A 51 -12.43 3.32 11.13
CA SER A 51 -13.79 3.08 10.65
C SER A 51 -13.84 3.09 9.12
N ALA A 52 -12.81 2.54 8.48
CA ALA A 52 -12.78 2.36 7.04
C ALA A 52 -13.54 1.09 6.66
N ASP A 53 -14.23 1.13 5.53
CA ASP A 53 -15.00 -0.02 5.03
C ASP A 53 -14.10 -1.01 4.27
N SER A 54 -12.98 -0.52 3.70
CA SER A 54 -11.99 -1.37 3.04
C SER A 54 -10.60 -0.75 3.12
N MET A 55 -9.57 -1.64 3.14
CA MET A 55 -8.17 -1.28 3.03
C MET A 55 -7.47 -2.24 2.08
N SER A 56 -6.70 -1.70 1.12
CA SER A 56 -6.02 -2.48 0.10
C SER A 56 -4.56 -2.07 -0.03
N VAL A 57 -3.71 -3.05 -0.36
CA VAL A 57 -2.33 -2.83 -0.77
C VAL A 57 -2.22 -3.10 -2.26
N TRP A 58 -1.73 -2.13 -2.98
CA TRP A 58 -1.50 -2.14 -4.42
C TRP A 58 -0.01 -2.17 -4.68
N ILE A 59 0.45 -3.05 -5.55
CA ILE A 59 1.84 -3.11 -6.01
C ILE A 59 1.89 -2.76 -7.49
N ALA A 60 2.89 -1.99 -7.89
CA ALA A 60 3.06 -1.60 -9.26
C ALA A 60 3.59 -2.76 -10.10
N ASP A 61 2.87 -3.12 -11.14
CA ASP A 61 3.34 -3.91 -12.26
C ASP A 61 3.75 -2.95 -13.39
N LEU A 62 5.06 -2.69 -13.47
CA LEU A 62 5.59 -1.74 -14.45
C LEU A 62 5.59 -2.30 -15.87
N ALA A 63 5.58 -3.62 -16.05
CA ALA A 63 5.52 -4.23 -17.37
C ALA A 63 4.14 -4.00 -17.99
N GLU A 64 3.08 -4.17 -17.19
CA GLU A 64 1.70 -3.98 -17.62
C GLU A 64 1.18 -2.55 -17.40
N GLN A 65 2.01 -1.64 -16.82
CA GLN A 65 1.65 -0.25 -16.49
C GLN A 65 0.41 -0.14 -15.60
N ASN A 66 0.30 -1.04 -14.62
CA ASN A 66 -0.83 -1.12 -13.69
C ASN A 66 -0.39 -1.11 -12.23
N LEU A 67 -1.31 -0.72 -11.34
CA LEU A 67 -1.32 -1.12 -9.94
C LEU A 67 -2.16 -2.40 -9.82
N VAL A 68 -1.65 -3.39 -9.10
CA VAL A 68 -2.32 -4.67 -8.84
C VAL A 68 -2.63 -4.79 -7.34
N VAL A 69 -3.87 -5.12 -6.99
CA VAL A 69 -4.24 -5.40 -5.59
C VAL A 69 -3.62 -6.71 -5.16
N THR A 70 -2.74 -6.67 -4.16
CA THR A 70 -2.06 -7.85 -3.61
C THR A 70 -2.65 -8.29 -2.28
N HIS A 71 -3.30 -7.37 -1.57
CA HIS A 71 -4.04 -7.63 -0.34
C HIS A 71 -5.24 -6.70 -0.23
N SER A 72 -6.36 -7.21 0.26
CA SER A 72 -7.56 -6.41 0.52
C SER A 72 -8.33 -6.96 1.72
N GLU A 73 -8.76 -6.06 2.59
CA GLU A 73 -9.62 -6.31 3.73
C GLU A 73 -10.90 -5.46 3.61
N PRO A 74 -12.07 -6.00 3.88
CA PRO A 74 -12.37 -7.41 4.15
C PRO A 74 -12.52 -8.27 2.88
N HIS A 75 -12.46 -7.67 1.69
CA HIS A 75 -12.79 -8.26 0.40
C HIS A 75 -11.59 -8.95 -0.25
N SER A 76 -11.31 -10.19 0.12
CA SER A 76 -10.20 -10.97 -0.45
C SER A 76 -10.38 -11.31 -1.94
N ASP A 77 -11.60 -11.29 -2.45
CA ASP A 77 -11.96 -11.45 -3.86
C ASP A 77 -11.53 -10.28 -4.75
N PHE A 78 -11.18 -9.14 -4.12
CA PHE A 78 -10.62 -7.98 -4.81
C PHE A 78 -9.12 -8.15 -5.14
N VAL A 79 -8.45 -9.16 -4.58
CA VAL A 79 -7.04 -9.45 -4.89
C VAL A 79 -6.89 -9.85 -6.36
N GLY A 80 -5.89 -9.28 -7.03
CA GLY A 80 -5.67 -9.45 -8.48
C GLY A 80 -6.32 -8.36 -9.34
N TRP A 81 -7.15 -7.50 -8.77
CA TRP A 81 -7.69 -6.35 -9.48
C TRP A 81 -6.57 -5.41 -9.94
N THR A 82 -6.77 -4.82 -11.13
CA THR A 82 -5.79 -3.92 -11.74
C THR A 82 -6.37 -2.54 -12.00
N GLN A 83 -5.53 -1.52 -11.86
CA GLN A 83 -5.83 -0.14 -12.20
C GLN A 83 -4.66 0.47 -12.99
N PRO A 84 -4.89 1.13 -14.14
CA PRO A 84 -3.81 1.80 -14.87
C PRO A 84 -3.06 2.81 -14.02
N LEU A 85 -1.73 2.89 -14.17
CA LEU A 85 -0.89 3.89 -13.48
C LEU A 85 -1.24 5.34 -13.84
N SER A 86 -1.91 5.54 -14.96
CA SER A 86 -2.32 6.86 -15.45
C SER A 86 -3.69 7.31 -14.94
N GLU A 87 -4.42 6.49 -14.16
CA GLU A 87 -5.82 6.73 -13.84
C GLU A 87 -6.11 6.62 -12.34
N GLY A 88 -6.91 7.53 -11.83
CA GLY A 88 -7.45 7.50 -10.47
C GLY A 88 -6.53 8.08 -9.39
N LEU A 89 -7.12 8.30 -8.21
CA LEU A 89 -6.43 8.92 -7.07
C LEU A 89 -5.35 8.02 -6.47
N THR A 90 -5.54 6.70 -6.51
CA THR A 90 -4.54 5.74 -6.02
C THR A 90 -3.28 5.79 -6.89
N SER A 91 -3.45 5.80 -8.21
CA SER A 91 -2.32 5.93 -9.14
C SER A 91 -1.67 7.32 -9.07
N LEU A 92 -2.45 8.37 -8.81
CA LEU A 92 -1.91 9.70 -8.55
C LEU A 92 -1.01 9.72 -7.31
N ALA A 93 -1.40 9.04 -6.22
CA ALA A 93 -0.56 8.92 -5.03
C ALA A 93 0.76 8.19 -5.32
N TYR A 94 0.71 7.13 -6.14
CA TYR A 94 1.89 6.41 -6.61
C TYR A 94 2.82 7.32 -7.42
N ALA A 95 2.30 7.97 -8.47
CA ALA A 95 3.08 8.77 -9.41
C ALA A 95 3.67 10.05 -8.79
N SER A 96 2.94 10.66 -7.84
CA SER A 96 3.39 11.89 -7.16
C SER A 96 4.24 11.63 -5.93
N GLU A 97 4.27 10.38 -5.45
CA GLU A 97 4.87 10.01 -4.16
C GLU A 97 4.31 10.82 -2.98
N GLN A 98 3.07 11.32 -3.11
CA GLN A 98 2.38 12.12 -2.11
C GLN A 98 1.19 11.34 -1.52
N SER A 99 1.08 11.39 -0.19
CA SER A 99 -0.13 10.86 0.46
C SER A 99 -1.31 11.79 0.21
N LEU A 100 -2.45 11.21 -0.16
CA LEU A 100 -3.70 11.90 -0.44
C LEU A 100 -4.75 11.55 0.62
N CYS A 101 -5.59 12.52 0.96
CA CYS A 101 -6.80 12.32 1.75
C CYS A 101 -7.91 13.13 1.10
N GLU A 102 -8.89 12.44 0.51
CA GLU A 102 -10.02 13.06 -0.19
C GLU A 102 -11.32 12.59 0.47
N ASN A 103 -12.17 13.50 0.88
CA ASN A 103 -13.42 13.21 1.59
C ASN A 103 -14.68 13.42 0.72
N GLN A 104 -14.52 13.80 -0.53
CA GLN A 104 -15.58 13.94 -1.52
C GLN A 104 -15.15 13.29 -2.84
N VAL A 105 -14.70 12.03 -2.75
CA VAL A 105 -14.10 11.28 -3.85
C VAL A 105 -14.98 11.27 -5.10
N TYR A 106 -16.29 11.11 -4.93
CA TYR A 106 -17.29 11.08 -6.02
C TYR A 106 -17.42 12.41 -6.78
N LEU A 107 -16.95 13.54 -6.21
CA LEU A 107 -16.88 14.85 -6.87
C LEU A 107 -15.53 15.11 -7.52
N ASN A 108 -14.52 14.31 -7.23
CA ASN A 108 -13.18 14.53 -7.73
C ASN A 108 -13.05 14.00 -9.16
N ALA A 109 -12.78 14.90 -10.12
CA ALA A 109 -12.64 14.53 -11.54
C ALA A 109 -11.51 13.54 -11.85
N LYS A 110 -10.54 13.39 -10.93
CA LYS A 110 -9.44 12.43 -11.05
C LYS A 110 -9.79 11.04 -10.47
N HIS A 111 -10.97 10.89 -9.86
CA HIS A 111 -11.38 9.59 -9.35
C HIS A 111 -11.74 8.64 -10.50
N SER A 112 -11.15 7.45 -10.50
CA SER A 112 -11.56 6.37 -11.39
C SER A 112 -12.75 5.63 -10.79
N LYS A 113 -13.85 5.59 -11.51
CA LYS A 113 -15.08 4.87 -11.08
C LYS A 113 -15.04 3.37 -11.33
N ARG A 114 -13.99 2.86 -11.96
CA ARG A 114 -13.91 1.43 -12.38
C ARG A 114 -14.16 0.46 -11.23
N VAL A 115 -13.55 0.72 -10.06
CA VAL A 115 -13.73 -0.11 -8.86
C VAL A 115 -15.16 0.03 -8.32
N ASP A 116 -15.65 1.27 -8.24
CA ASP A 116 -17.00 1.56 -7.74
C ASP A 116 -18.08 0.88 -8.60
N GLU A 117 -17.94 0.97 -9.92
CA GLU A 117 -18.86 0.34 -10.89
C GLU A 117 -18.82 -1.19 -10.79
N ALA A 118 -17.62 -1.76 -10.70
CA ALA A 118 -17.47 -3.21 -10.65
C ALA A 118 -17.98 -3.83 -9.34
N LEU A 119 -17.80 -3.13 -8.22
CA LEU A 119 -18.25 -3.58 -6.91
C LEU A 119 -19.65 -3.06 -6.54
N ASN A 120 -20.30 -2.31 -7.45
CA ASN A 120 -21.60 -1.67 -7.23
C ASN A 120 -21.64 -0.88 -5.92
N GLN A 121 -20.65 -0.02 -5.72
CA GLN A 121 -20.45 0.79 -4.52
C GLN A 121 -20.24 2.25 -4.86
N VAL A 122 -20.23 3.13 -3.86
CA VAL A 122 -19.87 4.54 -4.00
C VAL A 122 -18.82 4.87 -2.96
N THR A 123 -17.61 5.17 -3.41
CA THR A 123 -16.52 5.64 -2.55
C THR A 123 -16.74 7.11 -2.22
N THR A 124 -16.89 7.41 -0.93
CA THR A 124 -17.09 8.77 -0.43
C THR A 124 -15.80 9.42 0.05
N ALA A 125 -14.95 8.64 0.74
CA ALA A 125 -13.67 9.12 1.24
C ALA A 125 -12.56 8.12 0.95
N LEU A 126 -11.36 8.63 0.68
CA LEU A 126 -10.17 7.87 0.35
C LEU A 126 -8.95 8.45 1.07
N ILE A 127 -8.14 7.58 1.66
CA ILE A 127 -6.72 7.83 1.90
C ILE A 127 -5.93 6.93 0.96
N ALA A 128 -4.94 7.49 0.26
CA ALA A 128 -3.96 6.76 -0.52
C ALA A 128 -2.56 7.23 -0.12
N THR A 129 -1.69 6.29 0.29
CA THR A 129 -0.35 6.58 0.78
C THR A 129 0.67 5.75 0.00
N PRO A 130 1.70 6.36 -0.58
CA PRO A 130 2.77 5.64 -1.24
C PRO A 130 3.39 4.59 -0.31
N PHE A 131 3.71 3.45 -0.87
CA PHE A 131 4.32 2.34 -0.16
C PHE A 131 5.70 2.04 -0.74
N TYR A 132 6.70 2.09 0.12
CA TYR A 132 8.10 1.93 -0.26
C TYR A 132 8.65 0.60 0.25
N PHE A 133 9.53 -0.02 -0.52
CA PHE A 133 10.49 -1.03 -0.08
C PHE A 133 11.64 -1.15 -1.09
N GLY A 134 12.78 -1.66 -0.65
CA GLY A 134 13.98 -1.68 -1.49
C GLY A 134 14.49 -0.30 -1.91
N GLY A 135 14.12 0.76 -1.17
CA GLY A 135 14.58 2.13 -1.41
C GLY A 135 13.80 2.91 -2.49
N LYS A 136 12.69 2.35 -3.01
CA LYS A 136 11.84 3.00 -4.03
C LYS A 136 10.36 2.86 -3.69
N VAL A 137 9.51 3.73 -4.27
CA VAL A 137 8.08 3.51 -4.27
C VAL A 137 7.77 2.26 -5.10
N GLN A 138 7.02 1.33 -4.52
CA GLN A 138 6.65 0.06 -5.15
C GLN A 138 5.14 -0.10 -5.26
N GLY A 139 4.38 0.76 -4.56
CA GLY A 139 2.93 0.65 -4.58
C GLY A 139 2.23 1.72 -3.75
N VAL A 140 1.01 1.41 -3.34
CA VAL A 140 0.15 2.28 -2.54
C VAL A 140 -0.63 1.47 -1.51
N ILE A 141 -0.78 2.00 -0.31
CA ILE A 141 -1.79 1.55 0.64
C ILE A 141 -2.96 2.52 0.55
N SER A 142 -4.14 2.00 0.24
CA SER A 142 -5.38 2.78 0.21
C SER A 142 -6.38 2.28 1.24
N CYS A 143 -7.18 3.19 1.80
CA CYS A 143 -8.37 2.84 2.55
C CYS A 143 -9.52 3.77 2.19
N VAL A 144 -10.74 3.23 2.22
CA VAL A 144 -11.93 3.93 1.76
C VAL A 144 -13.05 3.86 2.78
N GLN A 145 -13.92 4.88 2.75
CA GLN A 145 -15.25 4.84 3.33
C GLN A 145 -16.28 4.88 2.21
N LEU A 146 -17.27 4.02 2.31
CA LEU A 146 -18.30 3.81 1.31
C LEU A 146 -19.64 4.41 1.76
N LYS A 147 -20.43 4.84 0.81
CA LYS A 147 -21.83 5.17 1.05
C LYS A 147 -22.63 3.89 1.26
N LYS A 148 -23.34 3.78 2.38
CA LYS A 148 -24.06 2.55 2.75
C LYS A 148 -25.31 2.28 1.90
N SER A 149 -25.96 3.35 1.43
CA SER A 149 -27.10 3.30 0.50
C SER A 149 -27.27 4.65 -0.17
N ALA A 150 -28.07 4.73 -1.24
CA ALA A 150 -28.33 5.99 -1.96
C ALA A 150 -28.84 7.10 -1.03
N ASP A 151 -29.70 6.77 -0.08
CA ASP A 151 -30.34 7.71 0.84
C ASP A 151 -29.59 7.88 2.17
N ALA A 152 -28.52 7.10 2.41
CA ALA A 152 -27.73 7.23 3.62
C ALA A 152 -26.90 8.53 3.59
N PRO A 153 -26.69 9.17 4.76
CA PRO A 153 -25.73 10.27 4.84
C PRO A 153 -24.31 9.75 4.51
N ASP A 154 -23.49 10.64 3.95
CA ASP A 154 -22.09 10.32 3.72
C ASP A 154 -21.37 10.07 5.07
N PRO A 155 -20.42 9.13 5.12
CA PRO A 155 -19.54 8.95 6.28
C PRO A 155 -18.83 10.25 6.65
N ALA A 156 -18.34 10.33 7.91
CA ALA A 156 -17.67 11.52 8.42
C ALA A 156 -16.37 11.89 7.66
N GLY A 157 -15.88 10.98 6.84
CA GLY A 157 -14.61 11.13 6.15
C GLY A 157 -13.40 10.86 7.04
N PHE A 158 -12.22 10.99 6.47
CA PHE A 158 -10.96 10.79 7.17
C PHE A 158 -10.39 12.11 7.67
N THR A 159 -9.69 12.04 8.81
CA THR A 159 -9.02 13.19 9.41
C THR A 159 -7.51 13.16 9.10
N ALA A 160 -6.82 14.28 9.36
CA ALA A 160 -5.35 14.32 9.31
C ALA A 160 -4.69 13.28 10.25
N ARG A 161 -5.35 12.94 11.38
CA ARG A 161 -4.90 11.88 12.27
C ARG A 161 -5.04 10.49 11.61
N GLY A 162 -6.11 10.28 10.84
CA GLY A 162 -6.32 9.07 10.05
C GLY A 162 -5.24 8.92 8.98
N LEU A 163 -4.98 9.96 8.21
CA LEU A 163 -3.89 9.97 7.23
C LEU A 163 -2.54 9.62 7.86
N ASN A 164 -2.22 10.22 9.02
CA ASN A 164 -0.96 9.92 9.71
C ASN A 164 -0.88 8.46 10.23
N ARG A 165 -2.01 7.82 10.55
CA ARG A 165 -2.04 6.39 10.89
C ARG A 165 -1.69 5.52 9.69
N VAL A 166 -2.25 5.81 8.52
CA VAL A 166 -1.94 5.05 7.29
C VAL A 166 -0.47 5.26 6.88
N ARG A 167 0.06 6.47 7.01
CA ARG A 167 1.50 6.74 6.77
C ARG A 167 2.41 5.94 7.70
N ARG A 168 2.06 5.85 8.99
CA ARG A 168 2.81 5.02 9.95
C ARG A 168 2.69 3.53 9.61
N LEU A 169 1.51 3.07 9.21
CA LEU A 169 1.31 1.70 8.73
C LEU A 169 2.22 1.41 7.54
N SER A 170 2.27 2.30 6.53
CA SER A 170 3.17 2.17 5.39
C SER A 170 4.63 1.99 5.83
N THR A 171 5.11 2.80 6.77
CA THR A 171 6.47 2.69 7.33
C THR A 171 6.70 1.36 8.08
N VAL A 172 5.70 0.86 8.82
CA VAL A 172 5.81 -0.42 9.54
C VAL A 172 5.91 -1.58 8.54
N LEU A 173 5.05 -1.59 7.52
CA LEU A 173 5.08 -2.62 6.48
C LEU A 173 6.34 -2.55 5.63
N GLU A 174 6.84 -1.36 5.33
CA GLU A 174 8.13 -1.17 4.64
C GLU A 174 9.26 -1.87 5.40
N ARG A 175 9.35 -1.65 6.71
CA ARG A 175 10.36 -2.28 7.57
C ARG A 175 10.21 -3.79 7.58
N LEU A 176 8.99 -4.30 7.68
CA LEU A 176 8.71 -5.73 7.66
C LEU A 176 9.14 -6.38 6.33
N VAL A 177 8.76 -5.78 5.20
CA VAL A 177 9.11 -6.28 3.87
C VAL A 177 10.63 -6.21 3.66
N ASN A 178 11.26 -5.09 3.98
CA ASN A 178 12.72 -4.94 3.85
C ASN A 178 13.47 -5.94 4.73
N TYR A 179 12.98 -6.23 5.93
CA TYR A 179 13.58 -7.24 6.82
C TYR A 179 13.47 -8.64 6.20
N ARG A 180 12.31 -9.02 5.66
CA ARG A 180 12.12 -10.32 5.02
C ARG A 180 12.92 -10.49 3.74
N LEU A 181 13.01 -9.44 2.92
CA LEU A 181 13.90 -9.45 1.76
C LEU A 181 15.36 -9.64 2.18
N LEU A 182 15.78 -9.00 3.26
CA LEU A 182 17.14 -9.15 3.77
C LEU A 182 17.41 -10.59 4.26
N THR A 183 16.48 -11.19 5.00
CA THR A 183 16.63 -12.58 5.47
C THR A 183 16.68 -13.56 4.31
N GLN A 184 15.89 -13.37 3.25
CA GLN A 184 15.96 -14.16 2.03
C GLN A 184 17.32 -14.05 1.32
N ILE A 185 17.85 -12.82 1.19
CA ILE A 185 19.15 -12.55 0.55
C ILE A 185 20.31 -13.20 1.32
N LEU A 186 20.21 -13.23 2.65
CA LEU A 186 21.25 -13.78 3.53
C LEU A 186 21.03 -15.27 3.84
N ASP A 187 20.02 -15.90 3.23
CA ASP A 187 19.65 -17.31 3.45
C ASP A 187 19.48 -17.64 4.96
N LEU A 188 18.87 -16.72 5.69
CA LEU A 188 18.57 -16.89 7.10
C LEU A 188 17.20 -17.54 7.25
N GLU A 189 17.15 -18.74 7.79
CA GLU A 189 15.90 -19.38 8.21
C GLU A 189 15.30 -18.59 9.41
N LEU A 190 13.99 -18.30 9.35
CA LEU A 190 13.23 -17.64 10.40
C LEU A 190 12.19 -18.59 10.98
#